data_58222d32b22294c45815fd7fc2c50b9a
#
_entry.id   58222d32b22294c45815fd7fc2c50b9a
#
_cell.length_a   1.000
_cell.length_b   1.000
_cell.length_c   1.000
_cell.angle_alpha   90.00
_cell.angle_beta   90.00
_cell.angle_gamma   90.00
#
_symmetry.space_group_name_H-M   'P 1'
#
loop_
_entity.id
_entity.type
_entity.pdbx_description
1 polymer ?
#
loop_
_entity_poly.entity_id
_entity_poly.type
_entity_poly.pdbx_seq_one_letter_code
_entity_poly.pdbx_strand_id
1 'polypeptide(L)'
;MNQDLRKQIEDWHAADRNHEIIEALERIPATERDYDAIGLLARACNNVGEYAKAAELLESVREEGEEDAVWNFRMGYSQYYLDNNAEALRRFNKACELDQEDEDALYFVRRCNICIPLAERVGRFWSWFVENEKKLSEMLSPETQEEAEDFMEFVREGTSLISENMNYNLGGNCEFAFSVEGWPDLFFIYPYIISCMPECLKAKWKFYPFNKGSDKAFGFRMYGADIDTARIM
;
A
#
# COMPACT_ATOMS: atom_id res chain seq x y z
N MET A 1 2.49 -10.77 -33.52
CA MET A 1 2.95 -9.45 -34.10
C MET A 1 4.28 -9.64 -34.84
N ASN A 2 4.57 -8.97 -36.01
CA ASN A 2 5.86 -9.10 -36.68
C ASN A 2 6.95 -8.25 -36.03
N GLN A 3 8.25 -8.59 -36.27
CA GLN A 3 9.38 -7.94 -35.62
C GLN A 3 9.56 -6.47 -36.02
N ASP A 4 9.26 -6.11 -37.26
CA ASP A 4 9.42 -4.73 -37.76
C ASP A 4 8.42 -3.79 -37.08
N LEU A 5 7.15 -4.24 -36.94
CA LEU A 5 6.12 -3.47 -36.24
C LEU A 5 6.47 -3.35 -34.73
N ARG A 6 6.97 -4.43 -34.10
CA ARG A 6 7.40 -4.38 -32.70
C ARG A 6 8.46 -3.32 -32.47
N LYS A 7 9.49 -3.31 -33.29
CA LYS A 7 10.58 -2.31 -33.22
C LYS A 7 10.02 -0.89 -33.44
N GLN A 8 9.13 -0.73 -34.39
CA GLN A 8 8.51 0.59 -34.65
C GLN A 8 7.68 1.06 -33.48
N ILE A 9 6.97 0.16 -32.78
CA ILE A 9 6.20 0.50 -31.57
C ILE A 9 7.14 0.90 -30.43
N GLU A 10 8.29 0.24 -30.26
CA GLU A 10 9.32 0.61 -29.29
C GLU A 10 9.86 2.02 -29.55
N ASP A 11 10.17 2.35 -30.83
CA ASP A 11 10.63 3.68 -31.23
C ASP A 11 9.54 4.75 -30.99
N TRP A 12 8.29 4.46 -31.30
CA TRP A 12 7.17 5.36 -31.01
C TRP A 12 6.93 5.55 -29.53
N HIS A 13 7.06 4.49 -28.74
CA HIS A 13 6.92 4.58 -27.29
C HIS A 13 8.02 5.46 -26.68
N ALA A 14 9.29 5.30 -27.11
CA ALA A 14 10.39 6.14 -26.67
C ALA A 14 10.19 7.63 -27.05
N ALA A 15 9.41 7.90 -28.11
CA ALA A 15 9.07 9.23 -28.58
C ALA A 15 7.69 9.73 -28.08
N ASP A 16 7.05 9.03 -27.16
CA ASP A 16 5.71 9.32 -26.60
C ASP A 16 4.58 9.42 -27.66
N ARG A 17 4.75 8.71 -28.79
CA ARG A 17 3.83 8.70 -29.93
C ARG A 17 2.74 7.63 -29.76
N ASN A 18 1.95 7.76 -28.69
CA ASN A 18 0.97 6.73 -28.31
C ASN A 18 -0.20 6.62 -29.30
N HIS A 19 -0.61 7.71 -29.97
CA HIS A 19 -1.67 7.66 -30.96
C HIS A 19 -1.29 6.82 -32.18
N GLU A 20 -0.04 6.89 -32.63
CA GLU A 20 0.44 6.09 -33.76
C GLU A 20 0.53 4.61 -33.40
N ILE A 21 0.85 4.30 -32.13
CA ILE A 21 0.80 2.92 -31.62
C ILE A 21 -0.63 2.39 -31.69
N ILE A 22 -1.61 3.18 -31.20
CA ILE A 22 -3.02 2.82 -31.23
C ILE A 22 -3.47 2.58 -32.68
N GLU A 23 -3.25 3.51 -33.59
CA GLU A 23 -3.63 3.36 -34.97
C GLU A 23 -3.03 2.11 -35.64
N ALA A 24 -1.75 1.83 -35.38
CA ALA A 24 -1.09 0.69 -35.99
C ALA A 24 -1.63 -0.65 -35.47
N LEU A 25 -1.86 -0.75 -34.17
CA LEU A 25 -2.36 -1.97 -33.54
C LEU A 25 -3.86 -2.19 -33.79
N GLU A 26 -4.64 -1.13 -33.95
CA GLU A 26 -6.05 -1.25 -34.31
C GLU A 26 -6.29 -1.71 -35.76
N ARG A 27 -5.33 -1.50 -36.66
CA ARG A 27 -5.39 -2.06 -38.03
C ARG A 27 -5.29 -3.60 -38.03
N ILE A 28 -4.75 -4.21 -37.00
CA ILE A 28 -4.79 -5.65 -36.81
C ILE A 28 -6.20 -6.05 -36.35
N PRO A 29 -6.89 -6.96 -37.06
CA PRO A 29 -8.19 -7.44 -36.62
C PRO A 29 -8.15 -7.91 -35.15
N ALA A 30 -9.20 -7.63 -34.37
CA ALA A 30 -9.22 -7.96 -32.95
C ALA A 30 -8.95 -9.44 -32.66
N THR A 31 -9.42 -10.32 -33.55
CA THR A 31 -9.23 -11.79 -33.45
C THR A 31 -7.80 -12.25 -33.78
N GLU A 32 -6.97 -11.36 -34.32
CA GLU A 32 -5.57 -11.66 -34.70
C GLU A 32 -4.56 -10.99 -33.77
N ARG A 33 -5.03 -10.20 -32.80
CA ARG A 33 -4.17 -9.59 -31.78
C ARG A 33 -3.78 -10.62 -30.74
N ASP A 34 -2.48 -10.90 -30.66
CA ASP A 34 -1.92 -11.73 -29.59
C ASP A 34 -1.83 -10.95 -28.28
N TYR A 35 -1.51 -11.64 -27.18
CA TYR A 35 -1.36 -11.08 -25.84
C TYR A 35 -0.46 -9.83 -25.81
N ASP A 36 0.72 -9.90 -26.49
CA ASP A 36 1.64 -8.80 -26.59
C ASP A 36 1.03 -7.56 -27.26
N ALA A 37 0.34 -7.76 -28.39
CA ALA A 37 -0.30 -6.66 -29.12
C ALA A 37 -1.41 -5.99 -28.29
N ILE A 38 -2.23 -6.79 -27.59
CA ILE A 38 -3.26 -6.29 -26.69
C ILE A 38 -2.63 -5.51 -25.53
N GLY A 39 -1.58 -6.03 -24.90
CA GLY A 39 -0.88 -5.38 -23.82
C GLY A 39 -0.24 -4.04 -24.22
N LEU A 40 0.36 -3.95 -25.43
CA LEU A 40 0.94 -2.72 -25.96
C LEU A 40 -0.14 -1.69 -26.33
N LEU A 41 -1.26 -2.15 -26.90
CA LEU A 41 -2.40 -1.28 -27.21
C LEU A 41 -3.02 -0.71 -25.91
N ALA A 42 -3.23 -1.55 -24.92
CA ALA A 42 -3.75 -1.10 -23.62
C ALA A 42 -2.82 -0.08 -22.93
N ARG A 43 -1.49 -0.28 -23.00
CA ARG A 43 -0.52 0.70 -22.50
C ARG A 43 -0.65 2.04 -23.21
N ALA A 44 -0.73 2.02 -24.54
CA ALA A 44 -0.87 3.24 -25.32
C ALA A 44 -2.20 3.96 -25.02
N CYS A 45 -3.31 3.20 -24.87
CA CYS A 45 -4.60 3.74 -24.45
C CYS A 45 -4.53 4.37 -23.05
N ASN A 46 -3.87 3.73 -22.09
CA ASN A 46 -3.63 4.29 -20.76
C ASN A 46 -2.86 5.63 -20.84
N ASN A 47 -1.82 5.69 -21.66
CA ASN A 47 -1.00 6.89 -21.80
C ASN A 47 -1.74 8.09 -22.43
N VAL A 48 -2.78 7.84 -23.23
CA VAL A 48 -3.62 8.92 -23.82
C VAL A 48 -4.91 9.15 -23.03
N GLY A 49 -5.11 8.48 -21.88
CA GLY A 49 -6.29 8.69 -21.04
C GLY A 49 -7.53 7.88 -21.44
N GLU A 50 -7.40 6.92 -22.37
CA GLU A 50 -8.49 6.00 -22.78
C GLU A 50 -8.59 4.80 -21.82
N TYR A 51 -8.71 5.08 -20.50
CA TYR A 51 -8.61 4.08 -19.44
C TYR A 51 -9.66 2.97 -19.51
N ALA A 52 -10.90 3.31 -19.86
CA ALA A 52 -11.97 2.31 -20.01
C ALA A 52 -11.65 1.30 -21.12
N LYS A 53 -11.16 1.79 -22.27
CA LYS A 53 -10.75 0.95 -23.40
C LYS A 53 -9.53 0.09 -23.05
N ALA A 54 -8.57 0.65 -22.33
CA ALA A 54 -7.42 -0.10 -21.85
C ALA A 54 -7.84 -1.25 -20.91
N ALA A 55 -8.76 -1.00 -19.99
CA ALA A 55 -9.29 -2.02 -19.10
C ALA A 55 -10.04 -3.14 -19.85
N GLU A 56 -10.88 -2.78 -20.85
CA GLU A 56 -11.59 -3.76 -21.68
C GLU A 56 -10.63 -4.64 -22.49
N LEU A 57 -9.57 -4.05 -23.05
CA LEU A 57 -8.54 -4.79 -23.78
C LEU A 57 -7.80 -5.77 -22.87
N LEU A 58 -7.38 -5.33 -21.70
CA LEU A 58 -6.70 -6.19 -20.73
C LEU A 58 -7.62 -7.30 -20.21
N GLU A 59 -8.90 -6.99 -20.00
CA GLU A 59 -9.88 -7.97 -19.56
C GLU A 59 -10.05 -9.11 -20.57
N SER A 60 -9.95 -8.83 -21.88
CA SER A 60 -10.07 -9.84 -22.94
C SER A 60 -8.97 -10.91 -22.93
N VAL A 61 -7.87 -10.65 -22.22
CA VAL A 61 -6.72 -11.57 -22.05
C VAL A 61 -6.42 -11.87 -20.59
N ARG A 62 -7.42 -11.79 -19.72
CA ARG A 62 -7.28 -12.00 -18.27
C ARG A 62 -6.63 -13.32 -17.93
N GLU A 63 -7.06 -14.41 -18.56
CA GLU A 63 -6.57 -15.77 -18.25
C GLU A 63 -5.04 -15.89 -18.41
N GLU A 64 -4.48 -15.18 -19.41
CA GLU A 64 -3.04 -15.15 -19.65
C GLU A 64 -2.33 -14.13 -18.73
N GLY A 65 -3.05 -13.07 -18.34
CA GLY A 65 -2.49 -11.90 -17.64
C GLY A 65 -2.48 -11.98 -16.11
N GLU A 66 -3.31 -12.81 -15.48
CA GLU A 66 -3.45 -12.83 -14.01
C GLU A 66 -2.13 -13.10 -13.26
N GLU A 67 -1.22 -13.87 -13.85
CA GLU A 67 0.11 -14.16 -13.30
C GLU A 67 1.24 -13.37 -14.01
N ASP A 68 0.91 -12.24 -14.68
CA ASP A 68 1.87 -11.33 -15.29
C ASP A 68 1.88 -9.99 -14.53
N ALA A 69 3.04 -9.59 -13.97
CA ALA A 69 3.21 -8.35 -13.23
C ALA A 69 2.83 -7.11 -14.06
N VAL A 70 3.27 -7.08 -15.33
CA VAL A 70 3.02 -5.94 -16.24
C VAL A 70 1.54 -5.80 -16.58
N TRP A 71 0.83 -6.91 -16.77
CA TRP A 71 -0.61 -6.90 -16.99
C TRP A 71 -1.35 -6.38 -15.76
N ASN A 72 -1.00 -6.88 -14.57
CA ASN A 72 -1.60 -6.43 -13.32
C ASN A 72 -1.34 -4.93 -13.08
N PHE A 73 -0.12 -4.46 -13.33
CA PHE A 73 0.21 -3.02 -13.27
C PHE A 73 -0.68 -2.19 -14.22
N ARG A 74 -0.76 -2.57 -15.50
CA ARG A 74 -1.55 -1.84 -16.51
C ARG A 74 -3.05 -1.84 -16.19
N MET A 75 -3.58 -2.96 -15.72
CA MET A 75 -4.97 -3.06 -15.27
C MET A 75 -5.19 -2.17 -14.03
N GLY A 76 -4.31 -2.24 -13.05
CA GLY A 76 -4.34 -1.38 -11.87
C GLY A 76 -4.34 0.10 -12.24
N TYR A 77 -3.49 0.49 -13.20
CA TYR A 77 -3.42 1.86 -13.71
C TYR A 77 -4.74 2.31 -14.34
N SER A 78 -5.33 1.51 -15.21
CA SER A 78 -6.65 1.79 -15.80
C SER A 78 -7.71 1.97 -14.70
N GLN A 79 -7.78 1.05 -13.73
CA GLN A 79 -8.77 1.07 -12.65
C GLN A 79 -8.59 2.27 -11.73
N TYR A 80 -7.34 2.69 -11.46
CA TYR A 80 -7.04 3.86 -10.64
C TYR A 80 -7.61 5.15 -11.24
N TYR A 81 -7.39 5.37 -12.54
CA TYR A 81 -7.92 6.55 -13.23
C TYR A 81 -9.41 6.47 -13.56
N LEU A 82 -10.03 5.30 -13.39
CA LEU A 82 -11.49 5.10 -13.41
C LEU A 82 -12.12 5.24 -12.00
N ASP A 83 -11.37 5.75 -11.01
CA ASP A 83 -11.78 5.90 -9.60
C ASP A 83 -12.15 4.57 -8.90
N ASN A 84 -11.78 3.43 -9.49
CA ASN A 84 -12.01 2.10 -8.89
C ASN A 84 -10.82 1.70 -8.01
N ASN A 85 -10.57 2.47 -6.96
CA ASN A 85 -9.38 2.36 -6.12
C ASN A 85 -9.22 0.99 -5.43
N ALA A 86 -10.33 0.30 -5.11
CA ALA A 86 -10.26 -1.01 -4.47
C ALA A 86 -9.71 -2.08 -5.43
N GLU A 87 -10.19 -2.10 -6.69
CA GLU A 87 -9.68 -3.01 -7.72
C GLU A 87 -8.26 -2.62 -8.15
N ALA A 88 -7.99 -1.31 -8.28
CA ALA A 88 -6.64 -0.82 -8.57
C ALA A 88 -5.64 -1.30 -7.52
N LEU A 89 -5.95 -1.16 -6.23
CA LEU A 89 -5.11 -1.62 -5.13
C LEU A 89 -4.85 -3.13 -5.22
N ARG A 90 -5.89 -3.92 -5.49
CA ARG A 90 -5.75 -5.38 -5.63
C ARG A 90 -4.78 -5.75 -6.76
N ARG A 91 -4.87 -5.04 -7.89
CA ARG A 91 -4.00 -5.28 -9.06
C ARG A 91 -2.56 -4.84 -8.82
N PHE A 92 -2.36 -3.67 -8.22
CA PHE A 92 -1.00 -3.21 -7.89
C PHE A 92 -0.34 -4.10 -6.82
N ASN A 93 -1.07 -4.57 -5.81
CA ASN A 93 -0.53 -5.55 -4.87
C ASN A 93 -0.10 -6.84 -5.57
N LYS A 94 -0.91 -7.35 -6.51
CA LYS A 94 -0.54 -8.54 -7.28
C LYS A 94 0.69 -8.29 -8.16
N ALA A 95 0.83 -7.09 -8.76
CA ALA A 95 2.04 -6.71 -9.48
C ALA A 95 3.28 -6.74 -8.58
N CYS A 96 3.20 -6.16 -7.36
CA CYS A 96 4.29 -6.19 -6.38
C CYS A 96 4.62 -7.61 -5.87
N GLU A 97 3.63 -8.50 -5.76
CA GLU A 97 3.88 -9.91 -5.42
C GLU A 97 4.69 -10.64 -6.50
N LEU A 98 4.42 -10.32 -7.77
CA LEU A 98 5.05 -10.94 -8.94
C LEU A 98 6.41 -10.29 -9.28
N ASP A 99 6.55 -9.00 -9.02
CA ASP A 99 7.77 -8.22 -9.19
C ASP A 99 7.96 -7.29 -7.99
N GLN A 100 8.80 -7.71 -7.04
CA GLN A 100 9.04 -6.98 -5.78
C GLN A 100 9.89 -5.71 -5.97
N GLU A 101 10.53 -5.53 -7.11
CA GLU A 101 11.38 -4.37 -7.42
C GLU A 101 10.60 -3.29 -8.19
N ASP A 102 9.32 -3.49 -8.53
CA ASP A 102 8.48 -2.51 -9.24
C ASP A 102 8.12 -1.33 -8.33
N GLU A 103 8.97 -0.28 -8.34
CA GLU A 103 8.74 0.95 -7.58
C GLU A 103 7.48 1.71 -8.02
N ASP A 104 7.08 1.60 -9.29
CA ASP A 104 5.87 2.24 -9.81
C ASP A 104 4.61 1.56 -9.26
N ALA A 105 4.59 0.23 -9.19
CA ALA A 105 3.49 -0.50 -8.56
C ALA A 105 3.37 -0.14 -7.06
N LEU A 106 4.48 -0.10 -6.32
CA LEU A 106 4.52 0.33 -4.93
C LEU A 106 4.01 1.77 -4.75
N TYR A 107 4.38 2.68 -5.63
CA TYR A 107 3.87 4.06 -5.62
C TYR A 107 2.34 4.09 -5.73
N PHE A 108 1.76 3.33 -6.66
CA PHE A 108 0.31 3.30 -6.85
C PHE A 108 -0.43 2.57 -5.71
N VAL A 109 0.16 1.54 -5.09
CA VAL A 109 -0.37 0.94 -3.85
C VAL A 109 -0.59 2.01 -2.78
N ARG A 110 0.42 2.87 -2.56
CA ARG A 110 0.34 3.99 -1.61
C ARG A 110 -0.76 4.98 -1.99
N ARG A 111 -0.84 5.33 -3.26
CA ARG A 111 -1.86 6.26 -3.78
C ARG A 111 -3.27 5.71 -3.60
N CYS A 112 -3.52 4.45 -3.91
CA CYS A 112 -4.81 3.80 -3.71
C CYS A 112 -5.20 3.77 -2.22
N ASN A 113 -4.25 3.43 -1.34
CA ASN A 113 -4.50 3.40 0.11
C ASN A 113 -4.94 4.77 0.65
N ILE A 114 -4.38 5.87 0.14
CA ILE A 114 -4.81 7.23 0.54
C ILE A 114 -6.24 7.53 0.06
N CYS A 115 -6.65 7.03 -1.09
CA CYS A 115 -7.98 7.25 -1.66
C CYS A 115 -9.09 6.43 -0.96
N ILE A 116 -8.73 5.35 -0.24
CA ILE A 116 -9.69 4.56 0.54
C ILE A 116 -10.16 5.38 1.75
N PRO A 117 -11.48 5.49 2.02
CA PRO A 117 -11.99 6.21 3.17
C PRO A 117 -11.37 5.74 4.49
N LEU A 118 -11.03 6.67 5.39
CA LEU A 118 -10.40 6.35 6.68
C LEU A 118 -11.18 5.28 7.47
N ALA A 119 -12.50 5.36 7.47
CA ALA A 119 -13.35 4.38 8.15
C ALA A 119 -13.13 2.95 7.65
N GLU A 120 -12.96 2.78 6.34
CA GLU A 120 -12.69 1.48 5.73
C GLU A 120 -11.28 1.00 6.05
N ARG A 121 -10.27 1.89 5.97
CA ARG A 121 -8.89 1.56 6.36
C ARG A 121 -8.80 1.11 7.82
N VAL A 122 -9.48 1.82 8.71
CA VAL A 122 -9.56 1.46 10.14
C VAL A 122 -10.26 0.12 10.33
N GLY A 123 -11.33 -0.15 9.57
CA GLY A 123 -12.00 -1.45 9.58
C GLY A 123 -11.08 -2.60 9.15
N ARG A 124 -10.29 -2.41 8.09
CA ARG A 124 -9.29 -3.39 7.63
C ARG A 124 -8.20 -3.64 8.66
N PHE A 125 -7.68 -2.59 9.30
CA PHE A 125 -6.72 -2.72 10.41
C PHE A 125 -7.26 -3.55 11.55
N TRP A 126 -8.49 -3.29 12.01
CA TRP A 126 -9.08 -4.04 13.10
C TRP A 126 -9.38 -5.50 12.73
N SER A 127 -9.80 -5.77 11.50
CA SER A 127 -9.97 -7.14 11.00
C SER A 127 -8.64 -7.89 11.02
N TRP A 128 -7.58 -7.28 10.46
CA TRP A 128 -6.23 -7.81 10.50
C TRP A 128 -5.75 -8.07 11.93
N PHE A 129 -5.98 -7.12 12.84
CA PHE A 129 -5.55 -7.24 14.23
C PHE A 129 -6.26 -8.41 14.94
N VAL A 130 -7.55 -8.59 14.73
CA VAL A 130 -8.32 -9.72 15.30
C VAL A 130 -7.83 -11.06 14.76
N GLU A 131 -7.60 -11.16 13.46
CA GLU A 131 -7.10 -12.38 12.82
C GLU A 131 -5.70 -12.78 13.32
N ASN A 132 -4.87 -11.78 13.61
CA ASN A 132 -3.48 -11.97 14.02
C ASN A 132 -3.26 -11.81 15.54
N GLU A 133 -4.32 -11.62 16.34
CA GLU A 133 -4.25 -11.31 17.77
C GLU A 133 -3.38 -12.30 18.56
N LYS A 134 -3.55 -13.60 18.30
CA LYS A 134 -2.78 -14.65 18.98
C LYS A 134 -1.29 -14.51 18.67
N LYS A 135 -0.92 -14.38 17.40
CA LYS A 135 0.48 -14.21 16.96
C LYS A 135 1.08 -12.94 17.56
N LEU A 136 0.34 -11.80 17.50
CA LEU A 136 0.78 -10.55 18.10
C LEU A 136 1.09 -10.67 19.58
N SER A 137 0.22 -11.34 20.35
CA SER A 137 0.44 -11.50 21.79
C SER A 137 1.58 -12.46 22.12
N GLU A 138 1.85 -13.47 21.30
CA GLU A 138 2.99 -14.38 21.45
C GLU A 138 4.33 -13.69 21.17
N MET A 139 4.36 -12.73 20.23
CA MET A 139 5.56 -11.99 19.84
C MET A 139 5.89 -10.77 20.74
N LEU A 140 5.06 -10.43 21.73
CA LEU A 140 5.24 -9.24 22.58
C LEU A 140 6.49 -9.28 23.47
N SER A 141 7.13 -10.42 23.64
CA SER A 141 8.31 -10.58 24.49
C SER A 141 9.45 -11.20 23.70
N PRO A 142 10.03 -10.50 22.72
CA PRO A 142 11.13 -11.02 21.93
C PRO A 142 12.36 -11.27 22.82
N GLU A 143 13.03 -12.39 22.62
CA GLU A 143 14.25 -12.75 23.34
C GLU A 143 15.52 -12.24 22.62
N THR A 144 15.40 -11.98 21.31
CA THR A 144 16.50 -11.52 20.46
C THR A 144 16.13 -10.21 19.73
N GLN A 145 17.15 -9.52 19.23
CA GLN A 145 16.94 -8.33 18.41
C GLN A 145 16.26 -8.67 17.08
N GLU A 146 16.59 -9.80 16.47
CA GLU A 146 16.00 -10.28 15.21
C GLU A 146 14.49 -10.51 15.40
N GLU A 147 14.08 -11.19 16.47
CA GLU A 147 12.66 -11.38 16.80
C GLU A 147 11.93 -10.04 17.05
N ALA A 148 12.62 -9.06 17.63
CA ALA A 148 12.05 -7.74 17.83
C ALA A 148 11.86 -6.98 16.49
N GLU A 149 12.80 -7.10 15.56
CA GLU A 149 12.72 -6.52 14.22
C GLU A 149 11.60 -7.17 13.40
N ASP A 150 11.50 -8.50 13.39
CA ASP A 150 10.43 -9.27 12.76
C ASP A 150 9.05 -8.88 13.32
N PHE A 151 8.96 -8.70 14.64
CA PHE A 151 7.71 -8.27 15.28
C PHE A 151 7.31 -6.87 14.86
N MET A 152 8.27 -5.94 14.82
CA MET A 152 7.98 -4.57 14.40
C MET A 152 7.58 -4.49 12.92
N GLU A 153 8.18 -5.30 12.06
CA GLU A 153 7.79 -5.40 10.65
C GLU A 153 6.37 -5.97 10.52
N PHE A 154 6.06 -7.04 11.26
CA PHE A 154 4.73 -7.61 11.27
C PHE A 154 3.65 -6.63 11.76
N VAL A 155 3.91 -5.85 12.80
CA VAL A 155 2.98 -4.81 13.27
C VAL A 155 2.85 -3.68 12.24
N ARG A 156 3.94 -3.33 11.54
CA ARG A 156 3.92 -2.32 10.47
C ARG A 156 3.02 -2.74 9.30
N GLU A 157 2.99 -4.02 8.94
CA GLU A 157 2.06 -4.55 7.95
C GLU A 157 0.61 -4.17 8.29
N GLY A 158 0.19 -4.40 9.53
CA GLY A 158 -1.16 -4.04 9.99
C GLY A 158 -1.41 -2.54 10.04
N THR A 159 -0.48 -1.76 10.60
CA THR A 159 -0.65 -0.30 10.74
C THR A 159 -0.62 0.43 9.40
N SER A 160 0.10 -0.09 8.41
CA SER A 160 0.14 0.44 7.05
C SER A 160 -1.22 0.41 6.35
N LEU A 161 -2.14 -0.47 6.77
CA LEU A 161 -3.52 -0.49 6.29
C LEU A 161 -4.26 0.83 6.61
N ILE A 162 -3.83 1.58 7.62
CA ILE A 162 -4.34 2.91 7.94
C ILE A 162 -3.48 3.99 7.30
N SER A 163 -2.17 3.96 7.58
CA SER A 163 -1.20 4.92 7.05
C SER A 163 0.23 4.39 7.25
N GLU A 164 1.10 4.58 6.26
CA GLU A 164 2.52 4.22 6.34
C GLU A 164 3.30 5.03 7.39
N ASN A 165 2.78 6.18 7.77
CA ASN A 165 3.42 7.12 8.70
C ASN A 165 2.97 6.93 10.17
N MET A 166 2.44 5.75 10.51
CA MET A 166 1.99 5.49 11.87
C MET A 166 3.15 5.07 12.77
N ASN A 167 3.38 5.86 13.80
CA ASN A 167 4.31 5.51 14.87
C ASN A 167 3.56 4.97 16.08
N TYR A 168 4.14 3.97 16.74
CA TYR A 168 3.55 3.31 17.90
C TYR A 168 4.62 2.74 18.83
N ASN A 169 4.22 2.48 20.07
CA ASN A 169 4.99 1.75 21.06
C ASN A 169 4.18 0.57 21.57
N LEU A 170 4.84 -0.54 21.77
CA LEU A 170 4.26 -1.78 22.29
C LEU A 170 4.81 -2.10 23.66
N GLY A 171 3.92 -2.42 24.59
CA GLY A 171 4.27 -2.84 25.94
C GLY A 171 3.96 -4.32 26.18
N GLY A 172 4.78 -5.00 27.00
CA GLY A 172 4.70 -6.43 27.26
C GLY A 172 3.38 -6.95 27.86
N ASN A 173 2.47 -6.05 28.28
CA ASN A 173 1.16 -6.42 28.85
C ASN A 173 0.01 -6.19 27.85
N CYS A 174 0.21 -6.46 26.55
CA CYS A 174 -0.74 -6.17 25.49
C CYS A 174 -1.14 -4.69 25.47
N GLU A 175 -0.18 -3.80 25.68
CA GLU A 175 -0.37 -2.36 25.56
C GLU A 175 0.12 -1.88 24.21
N PHE A 176 -0.73 -1.09 23.52
CA PHE A 176 -0.43 -0.47 22.24
C PHE A 176 -0.68 1.03 22.36
N ALA A 177 0.35 1.83 22.24
CA ALA A 177 0.24 3.28 22.27
C ALA A 177 0.64 3.88 20.93
N PHE A 178 -0.25 4.64 20.31
CA PHE A 178 0.09 5.42 19.13
C PHE A 178 0.99 6.60 19.50
N SER A 179 1.80 7.05 18.55
CA SER A 179 2.68 8.21 18.72
C SER A 179 2.53 9.17 17.55
N VAL A 180 2.39 10.46 17.85
CA VAL A 180 2.35 11.53 16.83
C VAL A 180 3.74 11.98 16.38
N GLU A 181 4.76 11.31 16.84
CA GLU A 181 6.16 11.67 16.58
C GLU A 181 6.42 11.78 15.07
N GLY A 182 6.76 12.97 14.62
CA GLY A 182 6.97 13.30 13.21
C GLY A 182 5.71 13.66 12.40
N TRP A 183 4.49 13.31 12.85
CA TRP A 183 3.24 13.49 12.09
C TRP A 183 2.10 14.04 12.97
N PRO A 184 2.10 15.34 13.31
CA PRO A 184 1.09 15.94 14.20
C PRO A 184 -0.36 15.78 13.69
N ASP A 185 -0.56 15.68 12.37
CA ASP A 185 -1.88 15.54 11.75
C ASP A 185 -2.59 14.23 12.16
N LEU A 186 -1.83 13.21 12.58
CA LEU A 186 -2.37 11.94 13.06
C LEU A 186 -2.99 12.05 14.46
N PHE A 187 -2.75 13.14 15.19
CA PHE A 187 -3.28 13.35 16.54
C PHE A 187 -4.80 13.17 16.62
N PHE A 188 -5.53 13.67 15.63
CA PHE A 188 -7.00 13.56 15.61
C PHE A 188 -7.50 12.19 15.16
N ILE A 189 -6.65 11.41 14.48
CA ILE A 189 -7.01 10.11 13.91
C ILE A 189 -6.97 9.02 14.98
N TYR A 190 -5.99 9.04 15.88
CA TYR A 190 -5.79 7.97 16.87
C TYR A 190 -6.99 7.74 17.81
N PRO A 191 -7.64 8.77 18.40
CA PRO A 191 -8.87 8.54 19.18
C PRO A 191 -9.98 7.88 18.37
N TYR A 192 -10.11 8.24 17.08
CA TYR A 192 -11.08 7.62 16.18
C TYR A 192 -10.76 6.13 15.94
N ILE A 193 -9.51 5.78 15.66
CA ILE A 193 -9.09 4.39 15.49
C ILE A 193 -9.49 3.57 16.73
N ILE A 194 -9.16 4.06 17.92
CA ILE A 194 -9.47 3.37 19.18
C ILE A 194 -10.96 3.27 19.42
N SER A 195 -11.75 4.29 19.06
CA SER A 195 -13.21 4.25 19.19
C SER A 195 -13.86 3.13 18.35
N CYS A 196 -13.18 2.70 17.26
CA CYS A 196 -13.61 1.61 16.39
C CYS A 196 -13.09 0.24 16.85
N MET A 197 -12.40 0.14 18.00
CA MET A 197 -11.82 -1.12 18.50
C MET A 197 -12.89 -2.18 18.74
N PRO A 198 -12.72 -3.41 18.19
CA PRO A 198 -13.62 -4.52 18.44
C PRO A 198 -13.72 -4.91 19.91
N GLU A 199 -14.93 -5.24 20.36
CA GLU A 199 -15.19 -5.57 21.76
C GLU A 199 -14.38 -6.79 22.24
N CYS A 200 -14.16 -7.76 21.35
CA CYS A 200 -13.40 -8.98 21.68
C CYS A 200 -11.94 -8.71 22.08
N LEU A 201 -11.37 -7.58 21.67
CA LEU A 201 -9.99 -7.21 22.01
C LEU A 201 -9.88 -6.49 23.36
N LYS A 202 -10.93 -5.80 23.82
CA LYS A 202 -10.91 -4.93 25.00
C LYS A 202 -10.60 -5.64 26.31
N ALA A 203 -10.86 -6.94 26.40
CA ALA A 203 -10.56 -7.73 27.58
C ALA A 203 -9.06 -7.97 27.77
N LYS A 204 -8.28 -7.98 26.69
CA LYS A 204 -6.86 -8.36 26.71
C LYS A 204 -5.95 -7.19 26.33
N TRP A 205 -6.34 -6.43 25.30
CA TRP A 205 -5.53 -5.36 24.75
C TRP A 205 -5.93 -3.99 25.29
N LYS A 206 -4.93 -3.13 25.55
CA LYS A 206 -5.10 -1.75 25.95
C LYS A 206 -4.50 -0.85 24.90
N PHE A 207 -5.34 -0.10 24.20
CA PHE A 207 -4.91 0.88 23.22
C PHE A 207 -4.95 2.28 23.80
N TYR A 208 -3.91 3.04 23.53
CA TYR A 208 -3.78 4.42 23.96
C TYR A 208 -3.58 5.32 22.73
N PRO A 209 -4.30 6.46 22.65
CA PRO A 209 -4.15 7.37 21.52
C PRO A 209 -2.78 8.07 21.51
N PHE A 210 -2.10 8.07 22.65
CA PHE A 210 -0.78 8.69 22.82
C PHE A 210 0.03 7.92 23.83
N ASN A 211 1.36 8.09 23.77
CA ASN A 211 2.24 7.60 24.82
C ASN A 211 1.84 8.18 26.17
N LYS A 212 1.76 7.33 27.17
CA LYS A 212 1.60 7.79 28.54
C LYS A 212 2.83 8.59 28.93
N GLY A 213 2.62 9.79 29.45
CA GLY A 213 3.69 10.54 30.11
C GLY A 213 4.28 9.72 31.27
N SER A 214 5.53 9.93 31.58
CA SER A 214 6.15 9.36 32.77
C SER A 214 5.84 10.24 33.97
N ASP A 215 5.29 9.65 35.03
CA ASP A 215 5.16 10.34 36.34
C ASP A 215 6.50 10.46 37.07
N LYS A 216 7.55 9.87 36.51
CA LYS A 216 8.92 9.93 37.06
C LYS A 216 9.78 10.88 36.26
N ALA A 217 10.45 11.77 36.94
CA ALA A 217 11.50 12.57 36.34
C ALA A 217 12.56 11.68 35.71
N PHE A 218 12.98 12.00 34.50
CA PHE A 218 14.07 11.35 33.80
C PHE A 218 15.00 12.38 33.17
N GLY A 219 16.26 12.01 33.00
CA GLY A 219 17.22 12.82 32.27
C GLY A 219 17.44 12.26 30.86
N PHE A 220 17.60 13.15 29.90
CA PHE A 220 17.99 12.76 28.54
C PHE A 220 18.94 13.85 27.96
N ARG A 221 19.70 13.43 26.96
CA ARG A 221 20.61 14.32 26.27
C ARG A 221 20.10 14.67 24.89
N MET A 222 19.98 15.98 24.62
CA MET A 222 19.53 16.47 23.33
C MET A 222 20.42 17.61 22.85
N TYR A 223 20.94 17.52 21.64
CA TYR A 223 21.85 18.52 21.05
C TYR A 223 23.06 18.88 21.95
N GLY A 224 23.58 17.89 22.69
CA GLY A 224 24.72 18.08 23.56
C GLY A 224 24.40 18.65 24.95
N ALA A 225 23.14 19.00 25.24
CA ALA A 225 22.68 19.47 26.55
C ALA A 225 22.02 18.32 27.32
N ASP A 226 22.35 18.22 28.62
CA ASP A 226 21.66 17.29 29.52
C ASP A 226 20.40 17.99 30.06
N ILE A 227 19.25 17.37 29.75
CA ILE A 227 17.91 17.85 30.12
C ILE A 227 17.39 16.97 31.24
N ASP A 228 17.06 17.60 32.39
CA ASP A 228 16.43 16.95 33.53
C ASP A 228 14.95 17.39 33.60
N THR A 229 14.01 16.45 33.35
CA THR A 229 12.57 16.75 33.35
C THR A 229 12.05 17.15 34.74
N ALA A 230 12.76 16.82 35.83
CA ALA A 230 12.40 17.31 37.17
C ALA A 230 12.47 18.84 37.30
N ARG A 231 13.17 19.49 36.38
CA ARG A 231 13.34 20.97 36.39
C ARG A 231 12.34 21.68 35.46
N ILE A 232 11.54 20.94 34.73
CA ILE A 232 10.56 21.46 33.74
C ILE A 232 9.12 21.37 34.30
N MET A 233 8.92 20.55 35.31
CA MET A 233 7.67 20.44 36.10
C MET A 233 7.72 21.45 37.24
#